data_0162fc39e77df16a3c18005aaff16646
#
_entry.id   0162fc39e77df16a3c18005aaff16646
#
_cell.length_a   1.000
_cell.length_b   1.000
_cell.length_c   1.000
_cell.angle_alpha   90.00
_cell.angle_beta   90.00
_cell.angle_gamma   90.00
#
_symmetry.space_group_name_H-M   'P 1'
#
loop_
_entity.id
_entity.type
_entity.pdbx_description
1 polymer ?
#
loop_
_entity_poly.entity_id
_entity_poly.type
_entity_poly.pdbx_seq_one_letter_code
_entity_poly.pdbx_strand_id
1 'polypeptide(L)' 'MEPRILKIGEKVAGRYTGMELGESRKSFRVKLGTEEFYLPKDVGNSLIKSHQMGNEMFTIERQLDVYEIRPHIHAMEEIR' A
#
# COMPACT_ATOMS: atom_id res chain seq x y z
N MET A 1 0.28 -14.42 9.46
CA MET A 1 0.79 -13.24 10.17
C MET A 1 -0.33 -12.24 10.36
N GLU A 2 -0.44 -11.66 11.54
CA GLU A 2 -1.52 -10.73 11.81
C GLU A 2 -1.24 -9.36 11.20
N PRO A 3 -2.26 -8.70 10.68
CA PRO A 3 -2.08 -7.34 10.16
C PRO A 3 -1.71 -6.39 11.29
N ARG A 4 -0.96 -5.36 10.94
CA ARG A 4 -0.54 -4.37 11.91
C ARG A 4 -0.70 -2.97 11.34
N ILE A 5 -0.64 -1.98 12.21
CA ILE A 5 -0.59 -0.59 11.80
C ILE A 5 0.87 -0.22 11.64
N LEU A 6 1.22 0.38 10.51
CA LEU A 6 2.60 0.79 10.27
C LEU A 6 3.02 1.84 11.28
N LYS A 7 4.25 1.75 11.75
CA LYS A 7 4.81 2.75 12.66
C LYS A 7 5.31 3.94 11.84
N ILE A 8 5.35 5.10 12.48
CA ILE A 8 5.90 6.29 11.84
C ILE A 8 7.33 6.00 11.39
N GLY A 9 7.59 6.23 10.11
CA GLY A 9 8.90 5.95 9.50
C GLY A 9 9.03 4.57 8.92
N GLU A 10 8.05 3.71 9.13
CA GLU A 10 8.10 2.35 8.61
C GLU A 10 7.74 2.32 7.14
N LYS A 11 8.47 1.53 6.37
CA LYS A 11 8.19 1.31 4.94
C LYS A 11 7.88 -0.14 4.70
N VAL A 12 6.96 -0.38 3.78
CA VAL A 12 6.65 -1.72 3.29
C VAL A 12 6.65 -1.66 1.77
N ALA A 13 7.30 -2.62 1.14
CA ALA A 13 7.36 -2.68 -0.31
C ALA A 13 6.98 -4.08 -0.78
N GLY A 14 6.29 -4.17 -1.91
CA GLY A 14 5.94 -5.44 -2.47
C GLY A 14 4.87 -5.32 -3.54
N ARG A 15 4.46 -6.47 -4.04
CA ARG A 15 3.40 -6.55 -5.03
C ARG A 15 2.04 -6.47 -4.33
N TYR A 16 1.16 -5.64 -4.87
CA TYR A 16 -0.20 -5.55 -4.36
C TYR A 16 -0.95 -6.85 -4.67
N THR A 17 -1.45 -7.51 -3.64
CA THR A 17 -2.16 -8.77 -3.82
C THR A 17 -3.60 -8.73 -3.35
N GLY A 18 -3.99 -7.70 -2.66
CA GLY A 18 -5.38 -7.59 -2.25
C GLY A 18 -5.62 -6.57 -1.17
N MET A 19 -6.90 -6.28 -0.97
CA MET A 19 -7.32 -5.31 0.02
C MET A 19 -8.74 -5.64 0.43
N GLU A 20 -9.02 -5.57 1.72
CA GLU A 20 -10.38 -5.74 2.20
C GLU A 20 -10.66 -4.77 3.33
N LEU A 21 -11.95 -4.51 3.56
CA LEU A 21 -12.38 -3.61 4.61
C LEU A 21 -12.06 -4.24 5.96
N GLY A 22 -11.45 -3.46 6.84
CA GLY A 22 -11.14 -3.92 8.17
C GLY A 22 -12.40 -4.00 9.05
N GLU A 23 -12.25 -4.59 10.22
CA GLU A 23 -13.38 -4.79 11.12
C GLU A 23 -14.01 -3.47 11.55
N SER A 24 -13.19 -2.45 11.74
CA SER A 24 -13.68 -1.14 12.17
C SER A 24 -14.40 -0.40 11.05
N ARG A 25 -14.23 -0.85 9.81
CA ARG A 25 -14.77 -0.20 8.62
C ARG A 25 -14.21 1.21 8.40
N LYS A 26 -13.21 1.58 9.15
CA LYS A 26 -12.54 2.88 8.98
C LYS A 26 -11.18 2.71 8.34
N SER A 27 -10.79 1.49 8.07
CA SER A 27 -9.50 1.19 7.48
C SER A 27 -9.63 0.01 6.53
N PHE A 28 -8.61 -0.14 5.69
CA PHE A 28 -8.50 -1.31 4.83
C PHE A 28 -7.35 -2.17 5.31
N ARG A 29 -7.54 -3.48 5.22
CA ARG A 29 -6.44 -4.43 5.43
C ARG A 29 -5.82 -4.70 4.07
N VAL A 30 -4.55 -4.39 3.94
CA VAL A 30 -3.84 -4.39 2.66
C VAL A 30 -2.77 -5.46 2.68
N LYS A 31 -2.58 -6.11 1.55
CA LYS A 31 -1.51 -7.08 1.37
C LYS A 31 -0.54 -6.61 0.31
N LEU A 32 0.73 -6.50 0.68
CA LEU A 32 1.81 -6.25 -0.26
C LEU A 32 2.83 -7.36 -0.08
N GLY A 33 2.95 -8.24 -1.08
CA GLY A 33 3.81 -9.39 -0.95
C GLY A 33 3.37 -10.25 0.21
N THR A 34 4.25 -10.45 1.18
CA THR A 34 3.94 -11.24 2.37
C THR A 34 3.50 -10.39 3.56
N GLU A 35 3.46 -9.07 3.39
CA GLU A 35 3.12 -8.16 4.47
C GLU A 35 1.63 -7.83 4.47
N GLU A 36 1.04 -7.79 5.66
CA GLU A 36 -0.34 -7.36 5.82
C GLU A 36 -0.38 -6.24 6.84
N PHE A 37 -1.11 -5.18 6.51
CA PHE A 37 -1.18 -4.03 7.40
C PHE A 37 -2.45 -3.23 7.12
N TYR A 38 -2.78 -2.33 8.04
CA TYR A 38 -3.97 -1.49 7.91
C TYR A 38 -3.59 -0.12 7.38
N LEU A 39 -4.42 0.41 6.49
CA LEU A 39 -4.32 1.79 6.01
C LEU A 39 -5.63 2.50 6.25
N PRO A 40 -5.61 3.81 6.54
CA PRO A 40 -6.85 4.58 6.56
C PRO A 40 -7.56 4.48 5.22
N LYS A 41 -8.87 4.66 5.23
CA LYS A 41 -9.68 4.47 4.02
C LYS A 41 -9.24 5.34 2.86
N ASP A 42 -8.96 6.61 3.13
CA ASP A 42 -8.55 7.53 2.06
C ASP A 42 -7.23 7.10 1.43
N VAL A 43 -6.31 6.62 2.24
CA VAL A 43 -5.02 6.12 1.74
C VAL A 43 -5.24 4.85 0.93
N GLY A 44 -6.07 3.94 1.44
CA GLY A 44 -6.40 2.71 0.72
C GLY A 44 -7.06 2.99 -0.61
N ASN A 45 -7.94 3.98 -0.67
CA ASN A 45 -8.57 4.36 -1.93
C ASN A 45 -7.56 4.89 -2.94
N SER A 46 -6.56 5.63 -2.49
CA SER A 46 -5.49 6.10 -3.36
C SER A 46 -4.69 4.92 -3.91
N LEU A 47 -4.43 3.94 -3.07
CA LEU A 47 -3.72 2.73 -3.50
C LEU A 47 -4.51 1.98 -4.57
N ILE A 48 -5.81 1.82 -4.35
CA ILE A 48 -6.67 1.15 -5.32
C ILE A 48 -6.65 1.87 -6.66
N LYS A 49 -6.74 3.20 -6.64
CA LYS A 49 -6.71 3.97 -7.87
C LYS A 49 -5.41 3.77 -8.63
N SER A 50 -4.30 3.79 -7.91
CA SER A 50 -3.00 3.58 -8.55
C SER A 50 -2.89 2.18 -9.14
N HIS A 51 -3.43 1.19 -8.44
CA HIS A 51 -3.45 -0.18 -8.95
C HIS A 51 -4.30 -0.27 -10.22
N GLN A 52 -5.44 0.40 -10.25
CA GLN A 52 -6.32 0.40 -11.42
C GLN A 52 -5.67 1.05 -12.63
N MET A 53 -4.67 1.89 -12.40
CA MET A 53 -3.92 2.50 -13.49
C MET A 53 -2.84 1.57 -14.05
N GLY A 54 -2.74 0.36 -13.54
CA GLY A 54 -1.81 -0.63 -14.05
C GLY A 54 -0.58 -0.86 -13.20
N ASN A 55 -0.46 -0.19 -12.07
CA ASN A 55 0.70 -0.39 -11.19
C ASN A 55 0.47 -1.62 -10.33
N GLU A 56 1.51 -2.43 -10.16
CA GLU A 56 1.41 -3.65 -9.37
C GLU A 56 2.34 -3.66 -8.17
N MET A 57 3.46 -2.96 -8.25
CA MET A 57 4.44 -2.92 -7.17
C MET A 57 4.41 -1.56 -6.51
N PHE A 58 4.45 -1.55 -5.20
CA PHE A 58 4.33 -0.31 -4.43
C PHE A 58 5.29 -0.29 -3.27
N THR A 59 5.66 0.89 -2.85
CA THR A 59 6.29 1.15 -1.55
C THR A 59 5.35 2.09 -0.80
N ILE A 60 5.00 1.72 0.42
CA ILE A 60 4.15 2.54 1.27
C ILE A 60 4.94 2.88 2.52
N GLU A 61 5.03 4.16 2.82
CA GLU A 61 5.75 4.65 3.98
C GLU A 61 4.81 5.48 4.85
N ARG A 62 4.79 5.19 6.15
CA ARG A 62 4.05 6.02 7.07
C ARG A 62 4.93 7.16 7.56
N GLN A 63 4.52 8.38 7.26
CA GLN A 63 5.17 9.59 7.75
C GLN A 63 4.36 10.14 8.92
N LEU A 64 4.81 11.25 9.49
CA LEU A 64 4.19 11.76 10.72
C LEU A 64 2.70 12.01 10.56
N ASP A 65 2.30 12.70 9.50
CA ASP A 65 0.90 13.08 9.30
C ASP A 65 0.24 12.42 8.11
N VAL A 66 1.00 11.75 7.27
CA VAL A 66 0.49 11.20 6.02
C VAL A 66 1.13 9.86 5.72
N TYR A 67 0.56 9.16 4.77
CA TYR A 67 1.15 7.96 4.18
C TYR A 67 1.58 8.31 2.77
N GLU A 68 2.76 7.86 2.39
CA GLU A 68 3.25 8.06 1.04
C GLU A 68 3.16 6.76 0.27
N ILE A 69 2.52 6.79 -0.89
CA ILE A 69 2.38 5.62 -1.76
C ILE A 69 3.16 5.89 -3.03
N ARG A 70 4.13 5.03 -3.31
CA ARG A 70 4.96 5.18 -4.52
C ARG A 70 4.82 3.93 -5.37
N PRO A 71 4.22 4.03 -6.56
CA PRO A 71 4.22 2.89 -7.46
C PRO A 71 5.60 2.71 -8.09
N HIS A 72 5.96 1.47 -8.35
CA HIS A 72 7.21 1.17 -9.04
C HIS A 72 6.89 1.05 -10.53
N ILE A 73 7.51 1.89 -11.33
CA ILE A 73 7.24 1.95 -12.76
C ILE A 73 8.30 1.15 -13.49
N HIS A 74 8.03 -0.14 -13.66
CA HIS A 74 9.00 -1.04 -14.26
C HIS A 74 9.31 -0.74 -15.72
N ALA A 75 8.30 -0.27 -16.45
CA ALA A 75 8.49 0.00 -17.87
C ALA A 75 9.61 0.99 -18.12
N MET A 76 9.81 1.93 -17.22
CA MET A 76 10.87 2.91 -17.40
C MET A 76 12.23 2.31 -17.24
N GLU A 77 12.36 1.28 -16.47
CA GLU A 77 13.63 0.60 -16.28
C GLU A 77 14.03 -0.20 -17.50
N GLU A 78 13.04 -0.70 -18.20
CA GLU A 78 13.30 -1.53 -19.38
C GLU A 78 13.68 -0.74 -20.61
N ILE A 79 13.38 0.52 -20.62
CA ILE A 79 13.64 1.36 -21.77
C ILE A 79 15.13 1.68 -21.94
N ARG A 80 15.88 1.56 -20.89
CA ARG A 80 17.31 1.85 -20.94
C ARG A 80 18.13 0.82 -21.66
#